data_7c969f0a4a7b23957b044715d221860e
#
_entry.id   7c969f0a4a7b23957b044715d221860e
#
_cell.length_a   1.000
_cell.length_b   1.000
_cell.length_c   1.000
_cell.angle_alpha   90.00
_cell.angle_beta   90.00
_cell.angle_gamma   90.00
#
_symmetry.space_group_name_H-M   'P 1'
#
loop_
_entity.id
_entity.type
_entity.pdbx_description
1 polymer ?
#
loop_
_entity_poly.entity_id
_entity_poly.type
_entity_poly.pdbx_seq_one_letter_code
_entity_poly.pdbx_strand_id
1 'polypeptide(L)'
;MLTADHRRRTARTGLAPAMPPYCAQQQAKAPMRSEIPFVGDITRFVQHDAPGDIRDAIAGAGRKDILASSYPYRQEMKKADYETAMSALQVELVKMAWHLRATGRRLAVVVEGRDAAGKGGTIERLRENLNPRQAYIVALAKPSEREASQWYFQRYIDWLPAAGEIALFDRSWYNRGVVEQVFGFCTSDQRERFFAQVPAFERMLVDEGIVLVKLWLNIGRAEQLRRFLARESDPLKQWKLSWIDVEGLKKWPEYSTAIRETLQRSDTPHARWNVIRADDKARARIAALQTVLAAVDYAGRDMAAIGARDARVAGGIGLWHD
;
A
#
# COMPACT_ATOMS: atom_id res chain seq x y z
N MET A 1 -53.04 -15.41 -54.83
CA MET A 1 -53.83 -14.16 -55.11
C MET A 1 -53.53 -13.22 -53.96
N LEU A 2 -53.13 -11.95 -54.30
CA LEU A 2 -52.96 -10.77 -53.50
C LEU A 2 -51.54 -10.59 -52.94
N THR A 3 -50.74 -9.94 -53.63
CA THR A 3 -50.34 -8.56 -53.99
C THR A 3 -49.50 -7.88 -52.87
N ALA A 4 -48.27 -7.64 -53.27
CA ALA A 4 -47.28 -6.86 -52.56
C ALA A 4 -47.69 -5.36 -52.41
N ASP A 5 -47.36 -4.76 -51.31
CA ASP A 5 -47.30 -3.31 -51.23
C ASP A 5 -45.92 -2.87 -50.65
N HIS A 6 -45.19 -2.23 -51.52
CA HIS A 6 -43.89 -1.62 -51.28
C HIS A 6 -44.11 -0.20 -50.71
N ARG A 7 -43.84 0.00 -49.43
CA ARG A 7 -43.66 1.37 -48.90
C ARG A 7 -42.19 1.64 -48.60
N ARG A 8 -41.65 2.52 -49.44
CA ARG A 8 -40.34 3.17 -49.30
C ARG A 8 -40.30 3.94 -47.98
N ARG A 9 -39.34 3.60 -47.09
CA ARG A 9 -38.95 4.49 -45.99
C ARG A 9 -37.75 5.32 -46.39
N THR A 10 -37.98 6.61 -46.49
CA THR A 10 -37.02 7.66 -46.70
C THR A 10 -36.03 7.71 -45.54
N ALA A 11 -34.72 7.66 -45.85
CA ALA A 11 -33.66 7.86 -44.92
C ALA A 11 -33.67 9.33 -44.42
N ARG A 12 -33.88 9.50 -43.11
CA ARG A 12 -33.57 10.77 -42.43
C ARG A 12 -32.09 10.77 -42.05
N THR A 13 -31.32 11.59 -42.76
CA THR A 13 -30.00 12.01 -42.36
C THR A 13 -30.10 12.87 -41.09
N GLY A 14 -29.91 12.26 -39.92
CA GLY A 14 -29.75 13.02 -38.69
C GLY A 14 -28.33 13.53 -38.57
N LEU A 15 -28.16 14.85 -38.71
CA LEU A 15 -26.93 15.53 -38.32
C LEU A 15 -26.72 15.29 -36.82
N ALA A 16 -25.53 14.83 -36.49
CA ALA A 16 -25.07 14.77 -35.10
C ALA A 16 -25.03 16.21 -34.53
N PRO A 17 -25.41 16.40 -33.25
CA PRO A 17 -25.32 17.71 -32.63
C PRO A 17 -23.86 18.17 -32.54
N ALA A 18 -23.58 19.41 -32.95
CA ALA A 18 -22.28 20.02 -32.84
C ALA A 18 -21.82 20.07 -31.38
N MET A 19 -20.61 19.61 -31.10
CA MET A 19 -19.99 19.73 -29.79
C MET A 19 -19.85 21.22 -29.39
N PRO A 20 -20.10 21.56 -28.11
CA PRO A 20 -19.95 22.94 -27.67
C PRO A 20 -18.49 23.39 -27.74
N PRO A 21 -18.23 24.70 -27.95
CA PRO A 21 -16.88 25.24 -28.20
C PRO A 21 -15.92 25.28 -26.99
N TYR A 22 -16.14 24.46 -25.96
CA TYR A 22 -15.35 24.49 -24.74
C TYR A 22 -14.05 23.65 -24.80
N CYS A 23 -13.83 22.87 -25.86
CA CYS A 23 -12.62 22.05 -26.04
C CYS A 23 -11.48 22.73 -26.82
N ALA A 24 -11.63 23.99 -27.24
CA ALA A 24 -10.65 24.62 -28.12
C ALA A 24 -9.60 25.53 -27.45
N GLN A 25 -9.55 25.60 -26.11
CA GLN A 25 -8.65 26.54 -25.42
C GLN A 25 -7.64 25.92 -24.45
N GLN A 26 -7.35 24.64 -24.54
CA GLN A 26 -6.25 24.04 -23.76
C GLN A 26 -5.26 23.24 -24.62
N GLN A 27 -4.92 23.75 -25.79
CA GLN A 27 -3.65 23.38 -26.42
C GLN A 27 -2.56 24.39 -25.98
N ALA A 28 -2.24 24.38 -24.69
CA ALA A 28 -0.98 24.91 -24.23
C ALA A 28 0.13 24.04 -24.84
N LYS A 29 1.04 24.65 -25.58
CA LYS A 29 2.24 24.02 -26.16
C LYS A 29 2.90 23.17 -25.08
N ALA A 30 2.97 21.86 -25.31
CA ALA A 30 3.79 20.96 -24.49
C ALA A 30 5.23 21.51 -24.52
N PRO A 31 5.88 21.71 -23.36
CA PRO A 31 7.28 22.11 -23.34
C PRO A 31 8.10 21.01 -23.98
N MET A 32 9.02 21.35 -24.88
CA MET A 32 9.88 20.44 -25.66
C MET A 32 11.08 19.92 -24.82
N ARG A 33 10.91 19.76 -23.52
CA ARG A 33 11.70 18.89 -22.63
C ARG A 33 10.68 18.21 -21.73
N SER A 34 10.60 16.89 -21.81
CA SER A 34 9.85 16.07 -20.85
C SER A 34 10.57 16.12 -19.51
N GLU A 35 10.40 17.22 -18.77
CA GLU A 35 10.77 17.21 -17.36
C GLU A 35 9.85 16.21 -16.67
N ILE A 36 10.46 15.22 -16.04
CA ILE A 36 9.69 14.27 -15.23
C ILE A 36 9.07 15.06 -14.08
N PRO A 37 7.74 15.01 -13.91
CA PRO A 37 7.06 15.79 -12.88
C PRO A 37 7.66 15.55 -11.49
N PHE A 38 7.72 16.60 -10.66
CA PHE A 38 8.14 16.55 -9.25
C PHE A 38 9.64 16.28 -9.00
N VAL A 39 10.47 16.18 -10.02
CA VAL A 39 11.93 16.10 -9.87
C VAL A 39 12.47 17.46 -9.41
N GLY A 40 13.19 17.47 -8.30
CA GLY A 40 13.68 18.67 -7.62
C GLY A 40 12.78 19.19 -6.50
N ASP A 41 11.52 18.76 -6.40
CA ASP A 41 10.61 19.23 -5.35
C ASP A 41 10.94 18.66 -3.98
N ILE A 42 11.41 17.41 -3.91
CA ILE A 42 11.88 16.80 -2.66
C ILE A 42 13.14 17.49 -2.17
N THR A 43 14.11 17.71 -3.06
CA THR A 43 15.34 18.44 -2.73
C THR A 43 15.01 19.84 -2.22
N ARG A 44 14.11 20.57 -2.88
CA ARG A 44 13.66 21.91 -2.45
C ARG A 44 13.02 21.87 -1.07
N PHE A 45 12.12 20.90 -0.82
CA PHE A 45 11.49 20.73 0.49
C PHE A 45 12.53 20.49 1.59
N VAL A 46 13.52 19.62 1.34
CA VAL A 46 14.59 19.34 2.33
C VAL A 46 15.42 20.58 2.61
N GLN A 47 15.72 21.39 1.59
CA GLN A 47 16.55 22.59 1.74
C GLN A 47 15.85 23.72 2.50
N HIS A 48 14.54 23.90 2.31
CA HIS A 48 13.84 25.09 2.77
C HIS A 48 12.78 24.83 3.85
N ASP A 49 12.06 23.69 3.79
CA ASP A 49 10.87 23.44 4.59
C ASP A 49 11.03 22.32 5.64
N ALA A 50 11.99 21.41 5.44
CA ALA A 50 12.20 20.31 6.39
C ALA A 50 12.75 20.85 7.74
N PRO A 51 12.31 20.27 8.89
CA PRO A 51 12.86 20.60 10.19
C PRO A 51 14.39 20.47 10.26
N GLY A 52 15.05 21.35 11.01
CA GLY A 52 16.51 21.39 11.11
C GLY A 52 17.11 20.08 11.61
N ASP A 53 16.56 19.52 12.67
CA ASP A 53 16.96 18.23 13.24
C ASP A 53 16.90 17.07 12.23
N ILE A 54 15.90 17.07 11.35
CA ILE A 54 15.74 16.08 10.28
C ILE A 54 16.81 16.27 9.21
N ARG A 55 17.10 17.53 8.82
CA ARG A 55 18.17 17.84 7.86
C ARG A 55 19.53 17.40 8.38
N ASP A 56 19.81 17.75 9.65
CA ASP A 56 21.07 17.43 10.31
C ASP A 56 21.24 15.89 10.46
N ALA A 57 20.17 15.19 10.81
CA ALA A 57 20.19 13.73 10.88
C ALA A 57 20.51 13.09 9.53
N ILE A 58 19.96 13.62 8.42
CA ILE A 58 20.25 13.12 7.07
C ILE A 58 21.69 13.46 6.65
N ALA A 59 22.14 14.69 6.92
CA ALA A 59 23.46 15.17 6.51
C ALA A 59 24.61 14.48 7.27
N GLY A 60 24.40 14.18 8.56
CA GLY A 60 25.41 13.56 9.43
C GLY A 60 25.50 12.05 9.33
N ALA A 61 24.56 11.40 8.63
CA ALA A 61 24.46 9.94 8.61
C ALA A 61 25.28 9.28 7.50
N GLY A 62 25.93 8.20 7.83
CA GLY A 62 26.49 7.28 6.86
C GLY A 62 25.41 6.50 6.08
N ARG A 63 25.81 5.93 4.96
CA ARG A 63 24.90 5.24 4.04
C ARG A 63 24.07 4.12 4.68
N LYS A 64 24.60 3.45 5.70
CA LYS A 64 23.98 2.30 6.38
C LYS A 64 23.43 2.64 7.76
N ASP A 65 23.53 3.88 8.18
CA ASP A 65 23.06 4.30 9.50
C ASP A 65 21.52 4.39 9.52
N ILE A 66 20.94 3.93 10.60
CA ILE A 66 19.51 4.09 10.89
C ILE A 66 19.32 5.47 11.53
N LEU A 67 18.49 6.31 10.90
CA LEU A 67 18.30 7.70 11.32
C LEU A 67 17.43 7.84 12.57
N ALA A 68 16.47 6.96 12.76
CA ALA A 68 15.55 7.01 13.89
C ALA A 68 16.28 6.56 15.18
N SER A 69 16.50 7.47 16.12
CA SER A 69 17.15 7.17 17.42
C SER A 69 16.39 6.14 18.25
N SER A 70 15.06 6.09 18.07
CA SER A 70 14.18 5.10 18.72
C SER A 70 14.26 3.69 18.10
N TYR A 71 14.84 3.53 16.90
CA TYR A 71 14.98 2.21 16.27
C TYR A 71 15.97 1.32 17.05
N PRO A 72 15.69 0.00 17.23
CA PRO A 72 16.50 -0.86 18.10
C PRO A 72 17.92 -1.16 17.60
N TYR A 73 18.23 -0.79 16.37
CA TYR A 73 19.53 -0.99 15.74
C TYR A 73 20.07 0.33 15.20
N ARG A 74 21.40 0.49 15.24
CA ARG A 74 22.06 1.69 14.73
C ARG A 74 22.41 1.60 13.24
N GLN A 75 22.52 0.39 12.71
CA GLN A 75 22.87 0.14 11.31
C GLN A 75 21.92 -0.87 10.67
N GLU A 76 21.82 -0.74 9.34
CA GLU A 76 21.09 -1.69 8.52
C GLU A 76 21.63 -3.13 8.69
N MET A 77 20.77 -4.12 8.54
CA MET A 77 21.15 -5.53 8.54
C MET A 77 22.18 -5.81 7.45
N LYS A 78 23.17 -6.66 7.76
CA LYS A 78 24.15 -7.10 6.77
C LYS A 78 23.47 -7.85 5.64
N LYS A 79 23.93 -7.62 4.41
CA LYS A 79 23.34 -8.23 3.21
C LYS A 79 23.34 -9.76 3.27
N ALA A 80 24.43 -10.38 3.71
CA ALA A 80 24.54 -11.83 3.84
C ALA A 80 23.51 -12.41 4.82
N ASP A 81 23.34 -11.77 5.99
CA ASP A 81 22.36 -12.22 7.00
C ASP A 81 20.93 -12.12 6.47
N TYR A 82 20.64 -11.03 5.73
CA TYR A 82 19.35 -10.84 5.07
C TYR A 82 19.09 -11.90 4.00
N GLU A 83 20.05 -12.18 3.12
CA GLU A 83 19.90 -13.16 2.05
C GLU A 83 19.69 -14.58 2.59
N THR A 84 20.42 -14.95 3.64
CA THR A 84 20.25 -16.25 4.31
C THR A 84 18.85 -16.38 4.90
N ALA A 85 18.41 -15.41 5.70
CA ALA A 85 17.08 -15.45 6.32
C ALA A 85 15.96 -15.40 5.24
N MET A 86 16.11 -14.57 4.22
CA MET A 86 15.12 -14.43 3.17
C MET A 86 14.97 -15.70 2.34
N SER A 87 16.05 -16.40 2.00
CA SER A 87 15.99 -17.67 1.29
C SER A 87 15.20 -18.73 2.06
N ALA A 88 15.41 -18.85 3.36
CA ALA A 88 14.65 -19.76 4.20
C ALA A 88 13.15 -19.41 4.24
N LEU A 89 12.83 -18.13 4.43
CA LEU A 89 11.44 -17.64 4.46
C LEU A 89 10.72 -17.83 3.12
N GLN A 90 11.44 -17.67 1.98
CA GLN A 90 10.87 -17.91 0.66
C GLN A 90 10.46 -19.37 0.45
N VAL A 91 11.24 -20.33 0.95
CA VAL A 91 10.85 -21.76 0.93
C VAL A 91 9.59 -21.98 1.75
N GLU A 92 9.49 -21.39 2.92
CA GLU A 92 8.30 -21.50 3.78
C GLU A 92 7.06 -20.85 3.13
N LEU A 93 7.19 -19.73 2.42
CA LEU A 93 6.09 -19.13 1.65
C LEU A 93 5.57 -20.06 0.55
N VAL A 94 6.47 -20.78 -0.14
CA VAL A 94 6.08 -21.77 -1.16
C VAL A 94 5.31 -22.92 -0.52
N LYS A 95 5.79 -23.47 0.62
CA LYS A 95 5.05 -24.52 1.36
C LYS A 95 3.67 -24.04 1.79
N MET A 96 3.57 -22.83 2.35
CA MET A 96 2.30 -22.22 2.73
C MET A 96 1.35 -22.08 1.53
N ALA A 97 1.84 -21.58 0.41
CA ALA A 97 1.03 -21.40 -0.81
C ALA A 97 0.50 -22.74 -1.36
N TRP A 98 1.33 -23.80 -1.35
CA TRP A 98 0.89 -25.14 -1.68
C TRP A 98 -0.22 -25.64 -0.76
N HIS A 99 -0.06 -25.43 0.55
CA HIS A 99 -1.06 -25.80 1.54
C HIS A 99 -2.38 -25.06 1.32
N LEU A 100 -2.34 -23.73 1.12
CA LEU A 100 -3.56 -22.94 0.83
C LEU A 100 -4.28 -23.46 -0.41
N ARG A 101 -3.53 -23.78 -1.47
CA ARG A 101 -4.10 -24.35 -2.70
C ARG A 101 -4.72 -25.72 -2.47
N ALA A 102 -4.06 -26.60 -1.73
CA ALA A 102 -4.54 -27.96 -1.47
C ALA A 102 -5.78 -27.99 -0.58
N THR A 103 -5.90 -27.05 0.35
CA THR A 103 -6.99 -26.98 1.34
C THR A 103 -8.12 -26.02 0.97
N GLY A 104 -7.96 -25.24 -0.09
CA GLY A 104 -8.91 -24.20 -0.46
C GLY A 104 -8.94 -22.99 0.49
N ARG A 105 -8.01 -22.90 1.48
CA ARG A 105 -7.94 -21.75 2.39
C ARG A 105 -7.55 -20.48 1.63
N ARG A 106 -8.03 -19.34 2.12
CA ARG A 106 -7.89 -18.03 1.49
C ARG A 106 -7.06 -17.11 2.36
N LEU A 107 -6.14 -16.34 1.76
CA LEU A 107 -5.30 -15.40 2.49
C LEU A 107 -5.41 -14.00 1.88
N ALA A 108 -5.77 -13.01 2.68
CA ALA A 108 -5.72 -11.60 2.34
C ALA A 108 -4.68 -10.89 3.21
N VAL A 109 -3.70 -10.25 2.59
CA VAL A 109 -2.67 -9.46 3.29
C VAL A 109 -2.85 -7.99 2.91
N VAL A 110 -3.19 -7.17 3.89
CA VAL A 110 -3.30 -5.72 3.75
C VAL A 110 -1.96 -5.09 4.14
N VAL A 111 -1.34 -4.36 3.24
CA VAL A 111 -0.05 -3.68 3.48
C VAL A 111 -0.25 -2.18 3.42
N GLU A 112 -0.19 -1.55 4.58
CA GLU A 112 -0.37 -0.11 4.78
C GLU A 112 0.91 0.54 5.33
N GLY A 113 0.93 1.85 5.35
CA GLY A 113 2.05 2.64 5.85
C GLY A 113 2.26 3.90 5.03
N ARG A 114 3.07 4.82 5.55
CA ARG A 114 3.43 6.07 4.87
C ARG A 114 4.09 5.79 3.51
N ASP A 115 4.11 6.79 2.67
CA ASP A 115 4.85 6.70 1.41
C ASP A 115 6.34 6.52 1.69
N ALA A 116 7.03 5.84 0.79
CA ALA A 116 8.41 5.38 0.96
C ALA A 116 8.66 4.40 2.13
N ALA A 117 7.67 3.97 2.93
CA ALA A 117 7.86 2.98 3.99
C ALA A 117 8.34 1.60 3.49
N GLY A 118 8.08 1.27 2.22
CA GLY A 118 8.57 0.03 1.62
C GLY A 118 7.49 -0.99 1.29
N LYS A 119 6.21 -0.56 1.20
CA LYS A 119 5.06 -1.42 0.89
C LYS A 119 5.28 -2.31 -0.32
N GLY A 120 5.48 -1.73 -1.50
CA GLY A 120 5.67 -2.49 -2.73
C GLY A 120 6.86 -3.47 -2.67
N GLY A 121 7.98 -3.08 -2.04
CA GLY A 121 9.12 -3.99 -1.89
C GLY A 121 8.87 -5.13 -0.89
N THR A 122 7.98 -4.97 0.08
CA THR A 122 7.54 -6.03 0.99
C THR A 122 6.58 -6.98 0.27
N ILE A 123 5.60 -6.43 -0.46
CA ILE A 123 4.66 -7.20 -1.29
C ILE A 123 5.41 -8.04 -2.32
N GLU A 124 6.43 -7.45 -2.95
CA GLU A 124 7.26 -8.18 -3.90
C GLU A 124 7.95 -9.40 -3.28
N ARG A 125 8.50 -9.26 -2.06
CA ARG A 125 9.11 -10.38 -1.34
C ARG A 125 8.08 -11.44 -0.89
N LEU A 126 6.84 -11.05 -0.58
CA LEU A 126 5.77 -12.00 -0.28
C LEU A 126 5.36 -12.84 -1.51
N ARG A 127 5.57 -12.34 -2.72
CA ARG A 127 5.10 -12.94 -3.98
C ARG A 127 6.21 -13.54 -4.87
N GLU A 128 7.45 -13.19 -4.66
CA GLU A 128 8.59 -13.38 -5.57
C GLU A 128 8.69 -14.81 -6.16
N ASN A 129 8.44 -15.83 -5.33
CA ASN A 129 8.53 -17.23 -5.73
C ASN A 129 7.17 -17.94 -5.77
N LEU A 130 6.07 -17.19 -5.78
CA LEU A 130 4.73 -17.74 -5.84
C LEU A 130 4.15 -17.65 -7.27
N ASN A 131 3.24 -18.56 -7.58
CA ASN A 131 2.52 -18.52 -8.85
C ASN A 131 1.67 -17.24 -8.94
N PRO A 132 1.87 -16.36 -9.95
CA PRO A 132 1.12 -15.10 -10.06
C PRO A 132 -0.38 -15.27 -10.29
N ARG A 133 -0.83 -16.45 -10.71
CA ARG A 133 -2.26 -16.78 -10.82
C ARG A 133 -2.88 -17.13 -9.46
N GLN A 134 -2.08 -17.47 -8.48
CA GLN A 134 -2.51 -17.79 -7.13
C GLN A 134 -2.27 -16.62 -6.17
N ALA A 135 -1.13 -15.94 -6.31
CA ALA A 135 -0.75 -14.80 -5.47
C ALA A 135 -0.70 -13.54 -6.34
N TYR A 136 -1.65 -12.64 -6.16
CA TYR A 136 -1.78 -11.42 -6.96
C TYR A 136 -1.77 -10.16 -6.11
N ILE A 137 -1.39 -9.05 -6.75
CA ILE A 137 -1.35 -7.73 -6.13
C ILE A 137 -2.63 -6.99 -6.47
N VAL A 138 -3.25 -6.40 -5.45
CA VAL A 138 -4.39 -5.50 -5.59
C VAL A 138 -3.92 -4.09 -5.30
N ALA A 139 -3.78 -3.29 -6.36
CA ALA A 139 -3.38 -1.88 -6.28
C ALA A 139 -4.41 -1.04 -7.04
N LEU A 140 -5.45 -0.62 -6.33
CA LEU A 140 -6.57 0.07 -6.97
C LEU A 140 -6.23 1.55 -7.21
N ALA A 141 -6.55 2.03 -8.41
CA ALA A 141 -6.45 3.43 -8.77
C ALA A 141 -7.48 4.29 -8.00
N LYS A 142 -7.46 5.62 -8.21
CA LYS A 142 -8.51 6.51 -7.72
C LYS A 142 -9.89 5.95 -8.14
N PRO A 143 -10.90 5.97 -7.25
CA PRO A 143 -12.25 5.51 -7.59
C PRO A 143 -12.80 6.23 -8.82
N SER A 144 -13.46 5.49 -9.71
CA SER A 144 -14.31 6.07 -10.75
C SER A 144 -15.53 6.76 -10.13
N GLU A 145 -16.24 7.61 -10.89
CA GLU A 145 -17.48 8.26 -10.42
C GLU A 145 -18.51 7.24 -9.95
N ARG A 146 -18.62 6.12 -10.66
CA ARG A 146 -19.50 5.01 -10.28
C ARG A 146 -19.09 4.42 -8.93
N GLU A 147 -17.83 4.04 -8.76
CA GLU A 147 -17.32 3.47 -7.50
C GLU A 147 -17.44 4.45 -6.32
N ALA A 148 -17.23 5.75 -6.57
CA ALA A 148 -17.38 6.79 -5.55
C ALA A 148 -18.83 6.93 -5.03
N SER A 149 -19.82 6.55 -5.84
CA SER A 149 -21.25 6.54 -5.48
C SER A 149 -21.73 5.22 -4.85
N GLN A 150 -20.92 4.17 -4.88
CA GLN A 150 -21.25 2.86 -4.32
C GLN A 150 -20.90 2.79 -2.82
N TRP A 151 -21.32 1.71 -2.17
CA TRP A 151 -20.83 1.37 -0.84
C TRP A 151 -19.30 1.26 -0.85
N TYR A 152 -18.66 1.92 0.10
CA TYR A 152 -17.19 2.13 0.07
C TYR A 152 -16.37 0.84 -0.10
N PHE A 153 -16.77 -0.25 0.57
CA PHE A 153 -16.03 -1.50 0.53
C PHE A 153 -16.23 -2.29 -0.77
N GLN A 154 -17.28 -1.99 -1.56
CA GLN A 154 -17.69 -2.79 -2.72
C GLN A 154 -16.53 -2.97 -3.73
N ARG A 155 -15.77 -1.91 -4.01
CA ARG A 155 -14.63 -1.98 -4.93
C ARG A 155 -13.49 -2.91 -4.49
N TYR A 156 -13.41 -3.24 -3.19
CA TYR A 156 -12.41 -4.14 -2.63
C TYR A 156 -12.89 -5.59 -2.59
N ILE A 157 -14.20 -5.81 -2.52
CA ILE A 157 -14.83 -7.15 -2.42
C ILE A 157 -14.51 -7.99 -3.65
N ASP A 158 -14.54 -7.40 -4.84
CA ASP A 158 -14.26 -8.08 -6.10
C ASP A 158 -12.82 -8.63 -6.19
N TRP A 159 -11.94 -8.16 -5.31
CA TRP A 159 -10.53 -8.55 -5.24
C TRP A 159 -10.20 -9.46 -4.07
N LEU A 160 -11.19 -9.88 -3.31
CA LEU A 160 -10.98 -10.84 -2.22
C LEU A 160 -10.61 -12.23 -2.79
N PRO A 161 -9.75 -12.99 -2.08
CA PRO A 161 -9.23 -14.25 -2.61
C PRO A 161 -10.31 -15.32 -2.72
N ALA A 162 -10.33 -16.04 -3.84
CA ALA A 162 -11.06 -17.29 -4.00
C ALA A 162 -10.29 -18.46 -3.34
N ALA A 163 -10.88 -19.66 -3.36
CA ALA A 163 -10.28 -20.84 -2.75
C ALA A 163 -8.84 -21.10 -3.22
N GLY A 164 -7.92 -21.16 -2.29
CA GLY A 164 -6.48 -21.39 -2.54
C GLY A 164 -5.69 -20.17 -2.97
N GLU A 165 -6.30 -18.97 -3.01
CA GLU A 165 -5.66 -17.75 -3.47
C GLU A 165 -5.09 -16.87 -2.33
N ILE A 166 -4.17 -16.01 -2.72
CA ILE A 166 -3.50 -15.01 -1.86
C ILE A 166 -3.66 -13.65 -2.50
N ALA A 167 -4.45 -12.76 -1.89
CA ALA A 167 -4.60 -11.37 -2.31
C ALA A 167 -3.68 -10.46 -1.49
N LEU A 168 -2.79 -9.72 -2.16
CA LEU A 168 -1.84 -8.79 -1.55
C LEU A 168 -2.25 -7.36 -1.86
N PHE A 169 -2.85 -6.66 -0.90
CA PHE A 169 -3.34 -5.30 -1.07
C PHE A 169 -2.20 -4.29 -0.85
N ASP A 170 -1.77 -3.58 -1.91
CA ASP A 170 -0.91 -2.38 -1.81
C ASP A 170 -1.81 -1.17 -1.60
N ARG A 171 -1.99 -0.77 -0.36
CA ARG A 171 -3.10 0.06 0.12
C ARG A 171 -4.45 -0.65 0.00
N SER A 172 -5.40 -0.27 0.81
CA SER A 172 -6.67 -0.96 0.92
C SER A 172 -7.82 0.00 1.25
N TRP A 173 -8.89 -0.53 1.83
CA TRP A 173 -9.99 0.27 2.41
C TRP A 173 -9.51 1.25 3.49
N TYR A 174 -8.32 1.08 4.02
CA TYR A 174 -7.73 2.01 4.99
C TYR A 174 -7.29 3.35 4.39
N ASN A 175 -7.32 3.51 3.06
CA ASN A 175 -7.19 4.83 2.42
C ASN A 175 -8.17 5.87 3.03
N ARG A 176 -9.42 5.46 3.35
CA ARG A 176 -10.43 6.32 3.97
C ARG A 176 -10.02 6.81 5.36
N GLY A 177 -9.33 5.97 6.13
CA GLY A 177 -8.83 6.31 7.45
C GLY A 177 -7.68 7.30 7.43
N VAL A 178 -6.83 7.28 6.41
CA VAL A 178 -5.55 8.00 6.36
C VAL A 178 -5.47 8.98 5.21
N VAL A 179 -5.09 8.55 4.00
CA VAL A 179 -4.78 9.47 2.90
C VAL A 179 -5.98 10.30 2.45
N GLU A 180 -7.18 9.71 2.42
CA GLU A 180 -8.39 10.44 2.02
C GLU A 180 -8.74 11.53 3.06
N GLN A 181 -8.53 11.28 4.33
CA GLN A 181 -8.70 12.26 5.40
C GLN A 181 -7.69 13.41 5.28
N VAL A 182 -6.40 13.07 5.13
CA VAL A 182 -5.30 14.05 5.11
C VAL A 182 -5.40 15.02 3.93
N PHE A 183 -5.90 14.54 2.79
CA PHE A 183 -6.06 15.35 1.58
C PHE A 183 -7.49 15.85 1.33
N GLY A 184 -8.42 15.57 2.24
CA GLY A 184 -9.81 16.01 2.07
C GLY A 184 -10.56 15.31 0.93
N PHE A 185 -10.17 14.07 0.58
CA PHE A 185 -10.84 13.28 -0.45
C PHE A 185 -12.12 12.58 0.06
N CYS A 186 -12.36 12.63 1.35
CA CYS A 186 -13.60 12.20 1.97
C CYS A 186 -14.11 13.25 2.98
N THR A 187 -15.41 13.25 3.23
CA THR A 187 -15.99 14.06 4.31
C THR A 187 -15.77 13.39 5.67
N SER A 188 -15.92 14.18 6.75
CA SER A 188 -15.87 13.64 8.12
C SER A 188 -16.91 12.55 8.35
N ASP A 189 -18.15 12.73 7.84
CA ASP A 189 -19.22 11.74 7.97
C ASP A 189 -18.91 10.43 7.22
N GLN A 190 -18.25 10.52 6.07
CA GLN A 190 -17.81 9.33 5.33
C GLN A 190 -16.73 8.57 6.10
N ARG A 191 -15.82 9.29 6.73
CA ARG A 191 -14.76 8.69 7.55
C ARG A 191 -15.33 8.06 8.84
N GLU A 192 -16.26 8.72 9.52
CA GLU A 192 -16.93 8.16 10.69
C GLU A 192 -17.71 6.89 10.35
N ARG A 193 -18.46 6.89 9.25
CA ARG A 193 -19.12 5.67 8.75
C ARG A 193 -18.15 4.55 8.45
N PHE A 194 -17.00 4.86 7.86
CA PHE A 194 -15.94 3.87 7.62
C PHE A 194 -15.49 3.22 8.92
N PHE A 195 -15.19 4.00 9.95
CA PHE A 195 -14.77 3.45 11.25
C PHE A 195 -15.86 2.67 11.97
N ALA A 196 -17.13 3.05 11.78
CA ALA A 196 -18.25 2.30 12.30
C ALA A 196 -18.42 0.93 11.59
N GLN A 197 -18.04 0.83 10.34
CA GLN A 197 -18.28 -0.35 9.50
C GLN A 197 -17.07 -1.28 9.37
N VAL A 198 -15.83 -0.77 9.39
CA VAL A 198 -14.64 -1.58 9.13
C VAL A 198 -14.46 -2.76 10.09
N PRO A 199 -14.76 -2.67 11.40
CA PRO A 199 -14.67 -3.82 12.29
C PRO A 199 -15.64 -4.95 11.91
N ALA A 200 -16.86 -4.59 11.55
CA ALA A 200 -17.89 -5.57 11.12
C ALA A 200 -17.54 -6.17 9.75
N PHE A 201 -17.07 -5.36 8.81
CA PHE A 201 -16.62 -5.83 7.50
C PHE A 201 -15.48 -6.85 7.64
N GLU A 202 -14.43 -6.54 8.38
CA GLU A 202 -13.31 -7.46 8.60
C GLU A 202 -13.73 -8.70 9.37
N ARG A 203 -14.67 -8.56 10.33
CA ARG A 203 -15.25 -9.71 11.04
C ARG A 203 -15.94 -10.66 10.08
N MET A 204 -16.76 -10.16 9.13
CA MET A 204 -17.41 -11.00 8.12
C MET A 204 -16.40 -11.74 7.24
N LEU A 205 -15.28 -11.11 6.86
CA LEU A 205 -14.22 -11.77 6.08
C LEU A 205 -13.60 -12.94 6.87
N VAL A 206 -13.32 -12.72 8.15
CA VAL A 206 -12.71 -13.74 9.01
C VAL A 206 -13.69 -14.88 9.31
N ASP A 207 -14.95 -14.57 9.61
CA ASP A 207 -16.00 -15.55 9.87
C ASP A 207 -16.29 -16.42 8.63
N GLU A 208 -16.11 -15.85 7.42
CA GLU A 208 -16.20 -16.57 6.14
C GLU A 208 -14.93 -17.42 5.84
N GLY A 209 -13.95 -17.44 6.75
CA GLY A 209 -12.75 -18.28 6.69
C GLY A 209 -11.58 -17.66 5.89
N ILE A 210 -11.60 -16.36 5.60
CA ILE A 210 -10.43 -15.66 5.04
C ILE A 210 -9.44 -15.38 6.17
N VAL A 211 -8.20 -15.83 6.03
CA VAL A 211 -7.11 -15.40 6.90
C VAL A 211 -6.75 -13.96 6.53
N LEU A 212 -7.09 -13.01 7.40
CA LEU A 212 -6.81 -11.59 7.19
C LEU A 212 -5.58 -11.17 7.98
N VAL A 213 -4.52 -10.73 7.30
CA VAL A 213 -3.29 -10.21 7.91
C VAL A 213 -3.17 -8.73 7.59
N LYS A 214 -3.11 -7.89 8.62
CA LYS A 214 -2.92 -6.44 8.45
C LYS A 214 -1.50 -6.05 8.88
N LEU A 215 -0.73 -5.48 7.96
CA LEU A 215 0.63 -5.00 8.17
C LEU A 215 0.66 -3.47 8.05
N TRP A 216 1.15 -2.80 9.08
CA TRP A 216 1.43 -1.38 9.07
C TRP A 216 2.95 -1.16 9.06
N LEU A 217 3.49 -0.66 7.94
CA LEU A 217 4.91 -0.33 7.83
C LEU A 217 5.15 1.08 8.39
N ASN A 218 5.72 1.15 9.60
CA ASN A 218 6.04 2.41 10.26
C ASN A 218 7.46 2.86 9.92
N ILE A 219 7.62 4.08 9.44
CA ILE A 219 8.90 4.68 9.06
C ILE A 219 9.06 6.03 9.75
N GLY A 220 10.26 6.33 10.23
CA GLY A 220 10.60 7.64 10.77
C GLY A 220 10.73 8.71 9.67
N ARG A 221 10.50 9.98 10.05
CA ARG A 221 10.45 11.12 9.12
C ARG A 221 11.75 11.32 8.35
N ALA A 222 12.88 11.25 9.04
CA ALA A 222 14.20 11.40 8.43
C ALA A 222 14.48 10.31 7.39
N GLU A 223 14.16 9.05 7.71
CA GLU A 223 14.33 7.94 6.79
C GLU A 223 13.39 8.03 5.59
N GLN A 224 12.14 8.48 5.79
CA GLN A 224 11.23 8.74 4.69
C GLN A 224 11.80 9.75 3.69
N LEU A 225 12.29 10.90 4.19
CA LEU A 225 12.91 11.93 3.37
C LEU A 225 14.17 11.42 2.65
N ARG A 226 15.05 10.69 3.34
CA ARG A 226 16.21 10.05 2.74
C ARG A 226 15.82 9.15 1.56
N ARG A 227 14.75 8.38 1.71
CA ARG A 227 14.23 7.52 0.63
C ARG A 227 13.62 8.30 -0.52
N PHE A 228 12.97 9.42 -0.26
CA PHE A 228 12.46 10.29 -1.30
C PHE A 228 13.58 10.96 -2.10
N LEU A 229 14.63 11.47 -1.44
CA LEU A 229 15.83 11.99 -2.10
C LEU A 229 16.48 10.92 -3.00
N ALA A 230 16.57 9.68 -2.50
CA ALA A 230 17.10 8.56 -3.28
C ALA A 230 16.22 8.17 -4.47
N ARG A 231 14.89 8.41 -4.41
CA ARG A 231 14.01 8.23 -5.58
C ARG A 231 14.16 9.34 -6.60
N GLU A 232 14.26 10.58 -6.12
CA GLU A 232 14.42 11.76 -6.97
C GLU A 232 15.73 11.71 -7.77
N SER A 233 16.82 11.20 -7.15
CA SER A 233 18.12 11.07 -7.79
C SER A 233 18.26 9.85 -8.73
N ASP A 234 17.32 8.88 -8.69
CA ASP A 234 17.39 7.64 -9.47
C ASP A 234 16.40 7.70 -10.65
N PRO A 235 16.88 7.84 -11.91
CA PRO A 235 16.00 7.92 -13.08
C PRO A 235 15.04 6.74 -13.22
N LEU A 236 15.40 5.56 -12.71
CA LEU A 236 14.54 4.36 -12.75
C LEU A 236 13.45 4.39 -11.67
N LYS A 237 13.47 5.38 -10.77
CA LYS A 237 12.50 5.51 -9.66
C LYS A 237 11.73 6.81 -9.65
N GLN A 238 12.15 7.81 -10.43
CA GLN A 238 11.49 9.12 -10.50
C GLN A 238 10.00 9.02 -10.83
N TRP A 239 9.60 8.08 -11.68
CA TRP A 239 8.20 7.82 -12.02
C TRP A 239 7.30 7.46 -10.83
N LYS A 240 7.90 7.10 -9.68
CA LYS A 240 7.18 6.83 -8.42
C LYS A 240 6.87 8.08 -7.63
N LEU A 241 7.42 9.24 -8.02
CA LEU A 241 7.10 10.50 -7.38
C LEU A 241 5.76 11.01 -7.89
N SER A 242 4.92 11.45 -6.98
CA SER A 242 3.60 11.98 -7.27
C SER A 242 3.36 13.28 -6.49
N TRP A 243 2.34 14.02 -6.88
CA TRP A 243 1.88 15.18 -6.14
C TRP A 243 1.57 14.86 -4.66
N ILE A 244 0.98 13.68 -4.40
CA ILE A 244 0.67 13.24 -3.03
C ILE A 244 1.94 13.05 -2.20
N ASP A 245 3.02 12.54 -2.81
CA ASP A 245 4.29 12.35 -2.12
C ASP A 245 4.87 13.70 -1.68
N VAL A 246 4.89 14.69 -2.57
CA VAL A 246 5.45 16.03 -2.31
C VAL A 246 4.62 16.77 -1.27
N GLU A 247 3.31 16.89 -1.48
CA GLU A 247 2.43 17.59 -0.55
C GLU A 247 2.28 16.86 0.80
N GLY A 248 2.38 15.53 0.79
CA GLY A 248 2.35 14.72 2.00
C GLY A 248 3.52 15.00 2.96
N LEU A 249 4.67 15.45 2.45
CA LEU A 249 5.81 15.85 3.30
C LEU A 249 5.47 17.01 4.23
N LYS A 250 4.62 17.92 3.78
CA LYS A 250 4.17 19.10 4.55
C LYS A 250 3.12 18.74 5.60
N LYS A 251 2.49 17.57 5.48
CA LYS A 251 1.35 17.11 6.30
C LYS A 251 1.73 16.00 7.28
N TRP A 252 2.97 15.99 7.76
CA TRP A 252 3.43 14.95 8.68
C TRP A 252 2.56 14.81 9.94
N PRO A 253 2.23 15.90 10.66
CA PRO A 253 1.39 15.82 11.88
C PRO A 253 -0.03 15.32 11.59
N GLU A 254 -0.64 15.77 10.48
CA GLU A 254 -1.97 15.34 10.07
C GLU A 254 -2.00 13.85 9.75
N TYR A 255 -0.97 13.37 9.05
CA TYR A 255 -0.79 11.95 8.81
C TYR A 255 -0.63 11.17 10.11
N SER A 256 0.19 11.66 11.06
CA SER A 256 0.41 11.00 12.35
C SER A 256 -0.88 10.87 13.15
N THR A 257 -1.68 11.91 13.16
CA THR A 257 -2.99 11.91 13.82
C THR A 257 -3.94 10.90 13.16
N ALA A 258 -4.07 10.95 11.84
CA ALA A 258 -4.94 10.04 11.09
C ALA A 258 -4.53 8.57 11.23
N ILE A 259 -3.22 8.29 11.23
CA ILE A 259 -2.67 6.93 11.41
C ILE A 259 -2.97 6.40 12.81
N ARG A 260 -2.65 7.19 13.85
CA ARG A 260 -2.90 6.79 15.25
C ARG A 260 -4.36 6.44 15.46
N GLU A 261 -5.27 7.29 15.02
CA GLU A 261 -6.70 7.05 15.13
C GLU A 261 -7.12 5.80 14.33
N THR A 262 -6.62 5.63 13.11
CA THR A 262 -6.93 4.46 12.29
C THR A 262 -6.50 3.16 12.97
N LEU A 263 -5.28 3.10 13.48
CA LEU A 263 -4.80 1.93 14.20
C LEU A 263 -5.64 1.64 15.44
N GLN A 264 -5.95 2.66 16.26
CA GLN A 264 -6.72 2.50 17.49
C GLN A 264 -8.17 2.05 17.22
N ARG A 265 -8.82 2.61 16.20
CA ARG A 265 -10.25 2.35 15.93
C ARG A 265 -10.50 1.06 15.14
N SER A 266 -9.45 0.45 14.58
CA SER A 266 -9.58 -0.76 13.77
C SER A 266 -8.72 -1.93 14.22
N ASP A 267 -8.04 -1.83 15.37
CA ASP A 267 -7.33 -2.96 15.98
C ASP A 267 -8.30 -3.82 16.79
N THR A 268 -8.88 -4.82 16.15
CA THR A 268 -9.92 -5.68 16.74
C THR A 268 -9.39 -7.06 17.08
N PRO A 269 -10.01 -7.82 18.00
CA PRO A 269 -9.57 -9.16 18.36
C PRO A 269 -9.50 -10.15 17.18
N HIS A 270 -10.38 -10.00 16.20
CA HIS A 270 -10.46 -10.85 15.01
C HIS A 270 -9.55 -10.40 13.86
N ALA A 271 -9.08 -9.14 13.88
CA ALA A 271 -8.22 -8.56 12.86
C ALA A 271 -7.25 -7.55 13.47
N ARG A 272 -6.19 -8.06 14.12
CA ARG A 272 -5.15 -7.23 14.75
C ARG A 272 -4.23 -6.60 13.72
N TRP A 273 -3.78 -5.39 14.01
CA TRP A 273 -2.68 -4.77 13.29
C TRP A 273 -1.34 -5.35 13.75
N ASN A 274 -0.50 -5.62 12.77
CA ASN A 274 0.92 -5.91 12.99
C ASN A 274 1.72 -4.69 12.52
N VAL A 275 2.19 -3.90 13.47
CA VAL A 275 3.05 -2.76 13.20
C VAL A 275 4.49 -3.26 13.02
N ILE A 276 5.09 -2.87 11.90
CA ILE A 276 6.46 -3.24 11.55
C ILE A 276 7.27 -1.96 11.39
N ARG A 277 8.30 -1.79 12.19
CA ARG A 277 9.23 -0.66 12.10
C ARG A 277 10.13 -0.85 10.88
N ALA A 278 10.00 0.07 9.93
CA ALA A 278 10.50 -0.11 8.57
C ALA A 278 11.72 0.79 8.21
N ASP A 279 12.37 1.38 9.20
CA ASP A 279 13.60 2.16 8.98
C ASP A 279 14.73 1.30 8.39
N ASP A 280 14.80 0.04 8.76
CA ASP A 280 15.61 -0.97 8.06
C ASP A 280 14.71 -1.84 7.16
N LYS A 281 14.88 -1.69 5.85
CA LYS A 281 14.10 -2.46 4.86
C LYS A 281 14.30 -3.97 4.96
N ALA A 282 15.52 -4.41 5.30
CA ALA A 282 15.83 -5.83 5.39
C ALA A 282 15.10 -6.47 6.56
N ARG A 283 15.22 -5.90 7.76
CA ARG A 283 14.52 -6.38 8.96
C ARG A 283 13.00 -6.30 8.80
N ALA A 284 12.50 -5.22 8.20
CA ALA A 284 11.06 -5.04 7.98
C ALA A 284 10.49 -6.12 7.05
N ARG A 285 11.18 -6.48 5.97
CA ARG A 285 10.76 -7.54 5.06
C ARG A 285 10.76 -8.91 5.74
N ILE A 286 11.83 -9.25 6.46
CA ILE A 286 11.89 -10.49 7.25
C ILE A 286 10.71 -10.56 8.22
N ALA A 287 10.49 -9.50 9.00
CA ALA A 287 9.41 -9.44 9.98
C ALA A 287 8.00 -9.55 9.34
N ALA A 288 7.82 -8.97 8.15
CA ALA A 288 6.56 -9.08 7.41
C ALA A 288 6.29 -10.52 6.95
N LEU A 289 7.30 -11.20 6.37
CA LEU A 289 7.17 -12.59 5.97
C LEU A 289 6.92 -13.51 7.17
N GLN A 290 7.66 -13.34 8.24
CA GLN A 290 7.45 -14.07 9.49
C GLN A 290 6.03 -13.88 10.04
N THR A 291 5.49 -12.66 9.96
CA THR A 291 4.12 -12.35 10.41
C THR A 291 3.07 -13.06 9.56
N VAL A 292 3.23 -13.06 8.24
CA VAL A 292 2.31 -13.75 7.32
C VAL A 292 2.38 -15.26 7.51
N LEU A 293 3.58 -15.83 7.60
CA LEU A 293 3.79 -17.26 7.84
C LEU A 293 3.22 -17.73 9.19
N ALA A 294 3.29 -16.88 10.21
CA ALA A 294 2.72 -17.18 11.53
C ALA A 294 1.18 -17.19 11.54
N ALA A 295 0.53 -16.46 10.60
CA ALA A 295 -0.93 -16.37 10.54
C ALA A 295 -1.60 -17.60 9.92
N VAL A 296 -0.86 -18.44 9.23
CA VAL A 296 -1.38 -19.64 8.56
C VAL A 296 -0.74 -20.88 9.19
N ASP A 297 -1.56 -21.79 9.66
CA ASP A 297 -1.09 -23.12 10.03
C ASP A 297 -1.07 -24.02 8.78
N TYR A 298 0.12 -24.51 8.37
CA TYR A 298 0.33 -25.28 7.16
C TYR A 298 1.24 -26.48 7.39
N ALA A 299 1.03 -27.53 6.62
CA ALA A 299 1.78 -28.77 6.72
C ALA A 299 3.27 -28.56 6.36
N GLY A 300 4.17 -29.16 7.11
CA GLY A 300 5.61 -29.09 6.89
C GLY A 300 6.24 -27.74 7.26
N ARG A 301 5.56 -26.93 8.07
CA ARG A 301 6.08 -25.65 8.58
C ARG A 301 7.34 -25.91 9.43
N ASP A 302 8.43 -25.25 9.06
CA ASP A 302 9.69 -25.31 9.81
C ASP A 302 9.88 -24.03 10.62
N MET A 303 9.62 -24.11 11.93
CA MET A 303 9.75 -22.97 12.84
C MET A 303 11.19 -22.50 13.01
N ALA A 304 12.19 -23.39 12.84
CA ALA A 304 13.59 -23.01 12.89
C ALA A 304 14.00 -22.19 11.65
N ALA A 305 13.52 -22.59 10.48
CA ALA A 305 13.72 -21.85 9.22
C ALA A 305 13.02 -20.47 9.23
N ILE A 306 11.80 -20.39 9.79
CA ILE A 306 11.09 -19.11 9.94
C ILE A 306 11.82 -18.19 10.92
N GLY A 307 12.38 -18.75 12.00
CA GLY A 307 13.03 -17.99 13.05
C GLY A 307 12.09 -17.18 13.94
N ALA A 308 12.58 -16.68 15.03
CA ALA A 308 11.82 -15.85 15.95
C ALA A 308 11.68 -14.42 15.40
N ARG A 309 10.45 -13.89 15.45
CA ARG A 309 10.18 -12.49 15.12
C ARG A 309 10.78 -11.57 16.19
N ASP A 310 11.56 -10.57 15.78
CA ASP A 310 12.08 -9.54 16.71
C ASP A 310 10.93 -8.64 17.20
N ALA A 311 10.54 -8.80 18.46
CA ALA A 311 9.46 -8.03 19.07
C ALA A 311 9.74 -6.51 19.15
N ARG A 312 10.99 -6.06 18.97
CA ARG A 312 11.36 -4.64 18.91
C ARG A 312 11.14 -4.06 17.51
N VAL A 313 11.02 -4.92 16.48
CA VAL A 313 10.82 -4.54 15.08
C VAL A 313 9.36 -4.75 14.66
N ALA A 314 8.71 -5.82 15.13
CA ALA A 314 7.34 -6.12 14.76
C ALA A 314 6.49 -6.54 15.95
N GLY A 315 5.30 -5.95 16.09
CA GLY A 315 4.39 -6.20 17.22
C GLY A 315 3.01 -5.58 16.99
N GLY A 316 2.25 -5.38 18.06
CA GLY A 316 0.95 -4.72 18.00
C GLY A 316 1.05 -3.20 17.85
N ILE A 317 -0.11 -2.52 17.93
CA ILE A 317 -0.22 -1.07 17.72
C ILE A 317 0.64 -0.23 18.70
N GLY A 318 1.01 -0.75 19.85
CA GLY A 318 1.93 -0.09 20.80
C GLY A 318 3.34 0.12 20.27
N LEU A 319 3.72 -0.55 19.18
CA LEU A 319 5.01 -0.35 18.49
C LEU A 319 5.00 0.85 17.53
N TRP A 320 3.82 1.38 17.22
CA TRP A 320 3.72 2.57 16.39
C TRP A 320 4.25 3.80 17.14
N HIS A 321 5.06 4.59 16.49
CA HIS A 321 5.57 5.88 16.96
C HIS A 321 5.62 6.86 15.79
N ASP A 322 5.60 8.13 16.12
CA ASP A 322 5.70 9.22 15.15
C ASP A 322 7.12 9.43 14.65
#